data_cb18760b90089c5f474dc3e4b0b3beb0
#
_entry.id   cb18760b90089c5f474dc3e4b0b3beb0
#
_cell.length_a   1.000
_cell.length_b   1.000
_cell.length_c   1.000
_cell.angle_alpha   90.00
_cell.angle_beta   90.00
_cell.angle_gamma   90.00
#
_symmetry.space_group_name_H-M   'P 1'
#
loop_
_entity.id
_entity.type
_entity.pdbx_description
1 polymer ?
#
loop_
_entity_poly.entity_id
_entity_poly.type
_entity_poly.pdbx_seq_one_letter_code
_entity_poly.pdbx_strand_id
1 'polypeptide(L)'
;MFPNFNLGNSMNNQMGQMQMGQMNPMNMAQFQVPQNNPMGNFNPMGNPLNINMPMNDTAIRISQEYQLCQNDNDLVSIGCNFGLENNNIFTWRITMSGPTNTPYGGGLFTIIATFPNDYPAHGPEFKFKNKIYHLNVDFAKDPGHICISSLNDWRVRGQVKDLQFYTVKQALYDIFCLFYNQGVVGAYDENMAQQYLNHRDQFNAEAKKWTELYANPNN
;
A
#
# COMPACT_ATOMS: atom_id res chain seq x y z
N MET A 1 -4.53 14.69 -46.21
CA MET A 1 -3.54 15.77 -46.35
C MET A 1 -3.24 16.26 -44.95
N PHE A 2 -2.23 15.69 -44.33
CA PHE A 2 -1.83 16.06 -42.94
C PHE A 2 -0.56 16.92 -43.03
N PRO A 3 -0.45 18.03 -42.31
CA PRO A 3 0.79 18.78 -42.31
C PRO A 3 1.79 18.18 -41.34
N ASN A 4 3.00 17.89 -41.85
CA ASN A 4 4.20 17.55 -41.09
C ASN A 4 4.62 18.72 -40.21
N PHE A 5 4.75 18.48 -38.88
CA PHE A 5 5.48 19.36 -38.01
C PHE A 5 6.88 18.79 -37.77
N ASN A 6 7.85 19.51 -38.31
CA ASN A 6 9.28 19.30 -38.14
C ASN A 6 9.72 19.95 -36.82
N LEU A 7 10.13 19.15 -35.81
CA LEU A 7 10.73 19.64 -34.58
C LEU A 7 12.24 19.67 -34.74
N GLY A 8 12.71 20.85 -35.18
CA GLY A 8 14.13 21.20 -35.15
C GLY A 8 14.55 21.78 -33.81
N ASN A 9 15.57 21.18 -33.25
CA ASN A 9 16.55 21.65 -32.25
C ASN A 9 16.47 23.13 -31.82
N SER A 10 16.27 23.36 -30.54
CA SER A 10 17.14 24.21 -29.67
C SER A 10 16.46 24.45 -28.33
N MET A 11 16.92 23.81 -27.28
CA MET A 11 16.95 24.38 -25.95
C MET A 11 17.98 23.58 -25.11
N ASN A 12 19.20 24.06 -25.21
CA ASN A 12 20.28 23.70 -24.28
C ASN A 12 20.23 24.70 -23.11
N ASN A 13 20.50 24.16 -21.91
CA ASN A 13 20.99 24.84 -20.70
C ASN A 13 20.00 25.75 -19.92
N GLN A 14 19.43 25.15 -18.88
CA GLN A 14 19.59 25.60 -17.49
C GLN A 14 18.85 24.63 -16.54
N MET A 15 19.47 23.47 -16.31
CA MET A 15 19.13 22.69 -15.10
C MET A 15 20.05 23.19 -13.98
N GLY A 16 19.49 24.04 -13.14
CA GLY A 16 20.07 24.37 -11.85
C GLY A 16 20.26 23.07 -11.03
N GLN A 17 21.49 22.83 -10.62
CA GLN A 17 21.86 21.77 -9.69
C GLN A 17 21.13 22.00 -8.36
N MET A 18 20.01 21.32 -8.14
CA MET A 18 19.55 21.07 -6.78
C MET A 18 20.34 19.88 -6.25
N GLN A 19 21.25 20.16 -5.32
CA GLN A 19 21.91 19.16 -4.50
C GLN A 19 20.82 18.29 -3.84
N MET A 20 20.70 17.06 -4.33
CA MET A 20 20.03 16.01 -3.59
C MET A 20 20.87 15.74 -2.34
N GLY A 21 20.34 16.16 -1.19
CA GLY A 21 20.87 15.74 0.09
C GLY A 21 20.97 14.22 0.08
N GLN A 22 22.16 13.72 0.37
CA GLN A 22 22.44 12.31 0.50
C GLN A 22 21.52 11.69 1.56
N MET A 23 20.46 11.05 1.11
CA MET A 23 19.82 10.02 1.93
C MET A 23 20.79 8.85 1.95
N ASN A 24 21.40 8.62 3.11
CA ASN A 24 22.17 7.42 3.36
C ASN A 24 21.35 6.20 2.97
N PRO A 25 21.83 5.32 2.08
CA PRO A 25 21.19 4.03 1.90
C PRO A 25 21.27 3.30 3.23
N MET A 26 20.13 3.06 3.87
CA MET A 26 20.06 2.18 5.03
C MET A 26 20.73 0.86 4.65
N ASN A 27 21.73 0.55 5.43
CA ASN A 27 22.62 -0.58 5.27
C ASN A 27 21.82 -1.89 5.37
N MET A 28 21.39 -2.43 4.23
CA MET A 28 20.66 -3.72 4.12
C MET A 28 21.52 -4.93 4.48
N ALA A 29 22.76 -4.72 4.96
CA ALA A 29 23.74 -5.79 5.20
C ALA A 29 23.72 -6.39 6.62
N GLN A 30 22.76 -6.03 7.50
CA GLN A 30 22.73 -6.53 8.87
C GLN A 30 21.50 -7.35 9.29
N PHE A 31 20.66 -7.80 8.36
CA PHE A 31 19.70 -8.85 8.69
C PHE A 31 20.30 -10.23 8.44
N GLN A 32 21.19 -10.67 9.32
CA GLN A 32 21.53 -12.08 9.44
C GLN A 32 20.31 -12.82 9.99
N VAL A 33 19.65 -13.59 9.11
CA VAL A 33 18.68 -14.61 9.52
C VAL A 33 19.45 -15.67 10.33
N PRO A 34 19.08 -15.97 11.59
CA PRO A 34 19.64 -17.09 12.29
C PRO A 34 19.25 -18.39 11.59
N GLN A 35 20.18 -19.03 10.91
CA GLN A 35 20.02 -20.42 10.48
C GLN A 35 20.14 -21.30 11.72
N ASN A 36 19.17 -22.19 11.86
CA ASN A 36 19.03 -23.25 12.87
C ASN A 36 18.30 -22.82 14.16
N ASN A 37 16.98 -23.04 14.12
CA ASN A 37 16.30 -23.53 15.32
C ASN A 37 15.36 -24.66 14.93
N PRO A 38 15.56 -25.90 15.47
CA PRO A 38 14.59 -26.97 15.32
C PRO A 38 13.31 -26.57 16.06
N MET A 39 12.16 -26.97 15.56
CA MET A 39 10.83 -26.73 16.09
C MET A 39 10.80 -26.86 17.63
N GLY A 40 10.97 -25.75 18.32
CA GLY A 40 10.76 -25.63 19.74
C GLY A 40 9.40 -24.99 19.96
N ASN A 41 8.61 -25.57 20.85
CA ASN A 41 7.29 -25.16 21.29
C ASN A 41 7.17 -23.64 21.44
N PHE A 42 6.55 -22.99 20.46
CA PHE A 42 6.09 -21.63 20.56
C PHE A 42 4.77 -21.65 21.32
N ASN A 43 4.81 -21.20 22.58
CA ASN A 43 3.61 -20.98 23.38
C ASN A 43 3.25 -19.49 23.23
N PRO A 44 2.29 -19.09 22.38
CA PRO A 44 1.87 -17.70 22.28
C PRO A 44 0.95 -17.38 23.45
N MET A 45 1.50 -16.73 24.48
CA MET A 45 0.66 -16.03 25.45
C MET A 45 0.03 -14.79 24.81
N GLY A 46 -1.10 -14.97 24.21
CA GLY A 46 -2.02 -13.97 23.71
C GLY A 46 -3.28 -14.69 23.31
N ASN A 47 -4.40 -14.32 23.89
CA ASN A 47 -5.73 -14.91 23.78
C ASN A 47 -5.92 -15.65 22.44
N PRO A 48 -6.09 -16.98 22.40
CA PRO A 48 -6.27 -17.70 21.14
C PRO A 48 -7.57 -17.21 20.51
N LEU A 49 -7.47 -16.67 19.30
CA LEU A 49 -8.63 -16.54 18.45
C LEU A 49 -9.30 -17.91 18.40
N ASN A 50 -10.51 -18.00 18.98
CA ASN A 50 -11.26 -19.26 19.03
C ASN A 50 -11.82 -19.53 17.61
N ILE A 51 -10.89 -19.93 16.71
CA ILE A 51 -11.22 -20.30 15.34
C ILE A 51 -11.46 -21.79 15.32
N ASN A 52 -12.69 -22.16 15.59
CA ASN A 52 -13.16 -23.56 15.59
C ASN A 52 -13.44 -24.03 14.14
N MET A 53 -12.55 -23.68 13.18
CA MET A 53 -12.59 -24.14 11.79
C MET A 53 -11.37 -25.04 11.51
N PRO A 54 -11.51 -26.14 10.74
CA PRO A 54 -10.36 -26.87 10.26
C PRO A 54 -9.53 -25.90 9.39
N MET A 55 -8.39 -25.46 9.92
CA MET A 55 -7.49 -24.56 9.21
C MET A 55 -6.81 -25.34 8.09
N ASN A 56 -7.01 -24.91 6.85
CA ASN A 56 -6.18 -25.35 5.73
C ASN A 56 -4.83 -24.60 5.77
N ASP A 57 -3.85 -25.06 5.00
CA ASP A 57 -2.52 -24.44 4.94
C ASP A 57 -2.56 -22.93 4.63
N THR A 58 -3.51 -22.51 3.82
CA THR A 58 -3.76 -21.10 3.48
C THR A 58 -4.17 -20.28 4.70
N ALA A 59 -5.11 -20.77 5.51
CA ALA A 59 -5.55 -20.08 6.71
C ALA A 59 -4.43 -19.97 7.76
N ILE A 60 -3.60 -21.02 7.89
CA ILE A 60 -2.41 -21.00 8.75
C ILE A 60 -1.44 -19.91 8.28
N ARG A 61 -1.14 -19.85 6.99
CA ARG A 61 -0.26 -18.84 6.40
C ARG A 61 -0.78 -17.43 6.61
N ILE A 62 -2.06 -17.18 6.35
CA ILE A 62 -2.69 -15.88 6.56
C ILE A 62 -2.63 -15.47 8.04
N SER A 63 -2.87 -16.41 8.96
CA SER A 63 -2.78 -16.16 10.40
C SER A 63 -1.36 -15.78 10.84
N GLN A 64 -0.35 -16.43 10.30
CA GLN A 64 1.05 -16.09 10.57
C GLN A 64 1.40 -14.69 10.09
N GLU A 65 1.01 -14.31 8.87
CA GLU A 65 1.25 -12.96 8.34
C GLU A 65 0.46 -11.91 9.13
N TYR A 66 -0.75 -12.22 9.58
CA TYR A 66 -1.52 -11.33 10.44
C TYR A 66 -0.78 -11.02 11.74
N GLN A 67 -0.27 -12.05 12.42
CA GLN A 67 0.51 -11.89 13.65
C GLN A 67 1.80 -11.10 13.41
N LEU A 68 2.50 -11.36 12.30
CA LEU A 68 3.72 -10.63 11.96
C LEU A 68 3.41 -9.15 11.71
N CYS A 69 2.35 -8.82 10.96
CA CYS A 69 1.98 -7.44 10.68
C CYS A 69 1.52 -6.69 11.96
N GLN A 70 0.74 -7.33 12.82
CA GLN A 70 0.28 -6.71 14.08
C GLN A 70 1.41 -6.32 15.02
N ASN A 71 2.49 -7.10 15.04
CA ASN A 71 3.64 -6.91 15.93
C ASN A 71 4.82 -6.19 15.24
N ASP A 72 4.64 -5.72 14.01
CA ASP A 72 5.68 -5.04 13.26
C ASP A 72 5.78 -3.56 13.67
N ASN A 73 6.91 -3.20 14.28
CA ASN A 73 7.14 -1.85 14.79
C ASN A 73 7.12 -0.78 13.68
N ASP A 74 7.54 -1.13 12.47
CA ASP A 74 7.58 -0.19 11.37
C ASP A 74 6.15 0.10 10.89
N LEU A 75 5.30 -0.93 10.73
CA LEU A 75 3.88 -0.74 10.38
C LEU A 75 3.12 0.05 11.44
N VAL A 76 3.40 -0.22 12.72
CA VAL A 76 2.85 0.57 13.82
C VAL A 76 3.32 2.03 13.76
N SER A 77 4.59 2.27 13.43
CA SER A 77 5.17 3.63 13.35
C SER A 77 4.56 4.48 12.23
N ILE A 78 4.12 3.87 11.13
CA ILE A 78 3.38 4.54 10.06
C ILE A 78 1.87 4.60 10.32
N GLY A 79 1.43 4.24 11.52
CA GLY A 79 0.05 4.36 11.98
C GLY A 79 -0.89 3.27 11.48
N CYS A 80 -0.36 2.07 11.16
CA CYS A 80 -1.18 0.90 10.85
C CYS A 80 -1.72 0.26 12.12
N ASN A 81 -3.03 -0.08 12.10
CA ASN A 81 -3.65 -0.95 13.10
C ASN A 81 -4.46 -2.03 12.38
N PHE A 82 -4.57 -3.20 13.00
CA PHE A 82 -5.11 -4.40 12.39
C PHE A 82 -6.30 -4.94 13.17
N GLY A 83 -7.33 -5.36 12.47
CA GLY A 83 -8.49 -6.07 12.97
C GLY A 83 -9.00 -7.07 11.93
N LEU A 84 -9.87 -7.97 12.35
CA LEU A 84 -10.56 -8.88 11.44
C LEU A 84 -11.97 -8.37 11.15
N GLU A 85 -12.38 -8.40 9.89
CA GLU A 85 -13.78 -8.13 9.52
C GLU A 85 -14.61 -9.36 9.84
N ASN A 86 -15.64 -9.21 10.68
CA ASN A 86 -16.52 -10.30 11.13
C ASN A 86 -15.79 -11.54 11.69
N ASN A 87 -14.66 -11.35 12.37
CA ASN A 87 -13.78 -12.42 12.88
C ASN A 87 -13.31 -13.41 11.79
N ASN A 88 -13.24 -12.96 10.54
CA ASN A 88 -12.79 -13.77 9.41
C ASN A 88 -11.32 -13.51 9.12
N ILE A 89 -10.47 -14.54 9.28
CA ILE A 89 -9.04 -14.43 9.02
C ILE A 89 -8.72 -14.11 7.55
N PHE A 90 -9.61 -14.43 6.61
CA PHE A 90 -9.49 -14.12 5.19
C PHE A 90 -9.88 -12.67 4.85
N THR A 91 -10.35 -11.88 5.82
CA THR A 91 -10.74 -10.49 5.58
C THR A 91 -10.24 -9.60 6.71
N TRP A 92 -9.19 -8.83 6.43
CA TRP A 92 -8.60 -7.92 7.41
C TRP A 92 -9.14 -6.52 7.23
N ARG A 93 -9.39 -5.87 8.36
CA ARG A 93 -9.59 -4.43 8.43
C ARG A 93 -8.30 -3.79 8.91
N ILE A 94 -7.71 -2.97 8.08
CA ILE A 94 -6.47 -2.27 8.36
C ILE A 94 -6.79 -0.78 8.40
N THR A 95 -6.46 -0.10 9.49
CA THR A 95 -6.49 1.36 9.51
C THR A 95 -5.09 1.91 9.34
N MET A 96 -4.95 2.99 8.57
CA MET A 96 -3.69 3.62 8.24
C MET A 96 -3.81 5.13 8.37
N SER A 97 -2.90 5.75 9.11
CA SER A 97 -2.89 7.21 9.27
C SER A 97 -2.33 7.90 8.04
N GLY A 98 -3.01 8.93 7.57
CA GLY A 98 -2.50 9.77 6.49
C GLY A 98 -1.28 10.58 6.95
N PRO A 99 -0.16 10.58 6.18
CA PRO A 99 1.07 11.27 6.56
C PRO A 99 0.87 12.78 6.66
N THR A 100 1.39 13.39 7.73
CA THR A 100 1.14 14.81 8.08
C THR A 100 1.55 15.83 7.00
N ASN A 101 2.58 15.50 6.22
CA ASN A 101 3.11 16.37 5.18
C ASN A 101 2.45 16.16 3.80
N THR A 102 1.28 15.52 3.77
CA THR A 102 0.50 15.25 2.55
C THR A 102 -0.90 15.84 2.69
N PRO A 103 -1.67 15.95 1.59
CA PRO A 103 -3.08 16.34 1.66
C PRO A 103 -3.95 15.40 2.49
N TYR A 104 -3.43 14.23 2.79
CA TYR A 104 -4.09 13.15 3.56
C TYR A 104 -3.82 13.24 5.06
N GLY A 105 -2.99 14.19 5.50
CA GLY A 105 -2.61 14.38 6.91
C GLY A 105 -3.81 14.60 7.82
N GLY A 106 -3.83 13.92 8.96
CA GLY A 106 -4.94 13.94 9.92
C GLY A 106 -6.10 13.00 9.58
N GLY A 107 -6.07 12.35 8.40
CA GLY A 107 -7.05 11.32 8.03
C GLY A 107 -6.71 9.96 8.60
N LEU A 108 -7.75 9.16 8.90
CA LEU A 108 -7.64 7.75 9.23
C LEU A 108 -8.33 6.94 8.12
N PHE A 109 -7.53 6.24 7.33
CA PHE A 109 -8.00 5.48 6.19
C PHE A 109 -8.18 4.02 6.56
N THR A 110 -9.34 3.46 6.24
CA THR A 110 -9.63 2.04 6.41
C THR A 110 -9.42 1.32 5.09
N ILE A 111 -8.61 0.26 5.11
CA ILE A 111 -8.33 -0.62 4.00
C ILE A 111 -8.88 -2.00 4.35
N ILE A 112 -9.61 -2.60 3.44
CA ILE A 112 -10.03 -4.00 3.54
C ILE A 112 -9.10 -4.83 2.66
N ALA A 113 -8.46 -5.83 3.26
CA ALA A 113 -7.68 -6.84 2.55
C ALA A 113 -8.46 -8.14 2.53
N THR A 114 -8.79 -8.64 1.33
CA THR A 114 -9.54 -9.90 1.13
C THR A 114 -8.62 -10.94 0.52
N PHE A 115 -8.41 -12.05 1.23
CA PHE A 115 -7.51 -13.12 0.82
C PHE A 115 -8.22 -14.18 0.01
N PRO A 116 -7.66 -14.61 -1.13
CA PRO A 116 -8.19 -15.74 -1.90
C PRO A 116 -7.86 -17.08 -1.21
N ASN A 117 -8.62 -18.12 -1.56
CA ASN A 117 -8.42 -19.46 -0.98
C ASN A 117 -7.11 -20.14 -1.38
N ASP A 118 -6.47 -19.66 -2.42
CA ASP A 118 -5.20 -20.16 -2.92
C ASP A 118 -4.00 -19.25 -2.58
N TYR A 119 -4.19 -18.32 -1.65
CA TYR A 119 -3.08 -17.51 -1.11
C TYR A 119 -1.95 -18.44 -0.60
N PRO A 120 -0.68 -18.20 -0.90
CA PRO A 120 -0.09 -17.00 -1.53
C PRO A 120 0.10 -17.09 -3.06
N ALA A 121 -0.49 -18.08 -3.75
CA ALA A 121 -0.41 -18.18 -5.21
C ALA A 121 -1.02 -16.96 -5.91
N HIS A 122 -2.12 -16.45 -5.37
CA HIS A 122 -2.65 -15.13 -5.69
C HIS A 122 -2.61 -14.25 -4.44
N GLY A 123 -2.35 -12.95 -4.64
CA GLY A 123 -2.32 -11.96 -3.56
C GLY A 123 -3.71 -11.59 -3.06
N PRO A 124 -3.79 -10.94 -1.88
CA PRO A 124 -5.03 -10.36 -1.42
C PRO A 124 -5.43 -9.14 -2.26
N GLU A 125 -6.73 -8.93 -2.39
CA GLU A 125 -7.27 -7.69 -2.91
C GLU A 125 -7.31 -6.65 -1.79
N PHE A 126 -6.82 -5.42 -2.09
CA PHE A 126 -6.86 -4.30 -1.17
C PHE A 126 -7.80 -3.21 -1.70
N LYS A 127 -8.72 -2.77 -0.86
CA LYS A 127 -9.65 -1.67 -1.18
C LYS A 127 -9.73 -0.66 -0.05
N PHE A 128 -9.67 0.63 -0.39
CA PHE A 128 -10.05 1.67 0.56
C PHE A 128 -11.56 1.63 0.82
N LYS A 129 -11.95 1.64 2.08
CA LYS A 129 -13.35 1.76 2.50
C LYS A 129 -13.81 3.22 2.50
N ASN A 130 -12.91 4.14 2.89
CA ASN A 130 -13.16 5.57 2.83
C ASN A 130 -13.01 6.07 1.40
N LYS A 131 -13.83 7.05 1.00
CA LYS A 131 -13.58 7.79 -0.23
C LYS A 131 -12.29 8.60 -0.08
N ILE A 132 -11.46 8.56 -1.09
CA ILE A 132 -10.18 9.28 -1.15
C ILE A 132 -10.00 9.92 -2.53
N TYR A 133 -9.56 11.17 -2.59
CA TYR A 133 -9.24 11.84 -3.84
C TYR A 133 -7.80 11.48 -4.24
N HIS A 134 -7.65 10.46 -5.11
CA HIS A 134 -6.35 9.86 -5.39
C HIS A 134 -6.30 9.23 -6.79
N LEU A 135 -5.23 9.48 -7.57
CA LEU A 135 -5.13 9.01 -8.96
C LEU A 135 -5.23 7.49 -9.10
N ASN A 136 -4.67 6.75 -8.15
CA ASN A 136 -4.56 5.29 -8.21
C ASN A 136 -5.66 4.56 -7.42
N VAL A 137 -6.73 5.25 -7.04
CA VAL A 137 -7.87 4.65 -6.35
C VAL A 137 -9.15 4.90 -7.14
N ASP A 138 -9.83 3.81 -7.51
CA ASP A 138 -11.09 3.88 -8.26
C ASP A 138 -12.29 4.01 -7.31
N PHE A 139 -13.14 5.01 -7.56
CA PHE A 139 -14.44 5.14 -6.90
C PHE A 139 -15.61 5.22 -7.89
N ALA A 140 -15.33 5.10 -9.17
CA ALA A 140 -16.36 5.17 -10.22
C ALA A 140 -16.88 3.80 -10.61
N LYS A 141 -15.99 2.83 -10.86
CA LYS A 141 -16.34 1.50 -11.39
C LYS A 141 -16.17 0.40 -10.35
N ASP A 142 -15.06 0.44 -9.61
CA ASP A 142 -14.76 -0.52 -8.55
C ASP A 142 -14.35 0.24 -7.27
N PRO A 143 -15.33 0.66 -6.44
CA PRO A 143 -15.09 1.58 -5.34
C PRO A 143 -14.00 1.12 -4.37
N GLY A 144 -12.99 1.96 -4.25
CA GLY A 144 -11.86 1.77 -3.34
C GLY A 144 -10.73 0.91 -3.89
N HIS A 145 -10.87 0.34 -5.11
CA HIS A 145 -9.82 -0.48 -5.71
C HIS A 145 -8.51 0.31 -5.90
N ILE A 146 -7.39 -0.31 -5.51
CA ILE A 146 -6.07 0.30 -5.52
C ILE A 146 -5.28 -0.24 -6.72
N CYS A 147 -4.91 0.64 -7.66
CA CYS A 147 -4.10 0.27 -8.81
C CYS A 147 -2.63 0.61 -8.58
N ILE A 148 -1.85 -0.37 -8.19
CA ILE A 148 -0.38 -0.30 -8.18
C ILE A 148 0.19 -1.59 -8.75
N SER A 149 1.26 -1.47 -9.53
CA SER A 149 1.87 -2.62 -10.22
C SER A 149 2.32 -3.72 -9.27
N SER A 150 2.79 -3.35 -8.08
CA SER A 150 3.25 -4.31 -7.09
C SER A 150 2.15 -5.25 -6.56
N LEU A 151 0.90 -4.79 -6.49
CA LEU A 151 -0.25 -5.63 -6.15
C LEU A 151 -0.70 -6.49 -7.32
N ASN A 152 -0.70 -5.92 -8.53
CA ASN A 152 -1.08 -6.62 -9.76
C ASN A 152 -0.09 -7.75 -10.10
N ASP A 153 1.20 -7.53 -9.79
CA ASP A 153 2.29 -8.46 -10.09
C ASP A 153 2.62 -9.41 -8.94
N TRP A 154 1.71 -9.59 -7.97
CA TRP A 154 1.92 -10.47 -6.80
C TRP A 154 2.53 -11.82 -7.17
N ARG A 155 1.98 -12.45 -8.19
CA ARG A 155 2.40 -13.77 -8.66
C ARG A 155 3.82 -13.77 -9.26
N VAL A 156 4.20 -12.70 -9.98
CA VAL A 156 5.51 -12.60 -10.62
C VAL A 156 6.61 -12.43 -9.58
N ARG A 157 6.37 -11.64 -8.53
CA ARG A 157 7.33 -11.39 -7.46
C ARG A 157 7.58 -12.63 -6.60
N GLY A 158 6.59 -13.50 -6.43
CA GLY A 158 6.76 -14.78 -5.71
C GLY A 158 7.53 -15.87 -6.49
N GLN A 159 7.76 -15.69 -7.79
CA GLN A 159 8.45 -16.66 -8.64
C GLN A 159 9.94 -16.35 -8.86
N VAL A 160 10.42 -15.18 -8.52
CA VAL A 160 11.84 -14.82 -8.61
C VAL A 160 12.57 -15.48 -7.44
N LYS A 161 13.39 -16.49 -7.73
CA LYS A 161 14.07 -17.36 -6.75
C LYS A 161 14.91 -16.63 -5.71
N ASP A 162 15.28 -15.37 -5.96
CA ASP A 162 16.17 -14.57 -5.10
C ASP A 162 15.46 -13.41 -4.39
N LEU A 163 14.16 -13.18 -4.65
CA LEU A 163 13.37 -12.23 -3.92
C LEU A 163 12.51 -12.98 -2.90
N GLN A 164 12.69 -12.66 -1.64
CA GLN A 164 11.75 -13.07 -0.59
C GLN A 164 10.33 -12.82 -1.09
N PHE A 165 9.44 -13.79 -0.87
CA PHE A 165 8.04 -13.70 -1.27
C PHE A 165 7.48 -12.31 -0.93
N TYR A 166 6.80 -11.69 -1.89
CA TYR A 166 6.08 -10.46 -1.65
C TYR A 166 5.06 -10.72 -0.55
N THR A 167 5.10 -9.95 0.52
CA THR A 167 4.32 -10.16 1.73
C THR A 167 3.27 -9.08 1.89
N VAL A 168 2.27 -9.32 2.74
CA VAL A 168 1.27 -8.31 3.11
C VAL A 168 1.93 -7.06 3.69
N LYS A 169 2.99 -7.22 4.48
CA LYS A 169 3.79 -6.10 4.99
C LYS A 169 4.28 -5.21 3.85
N GLN A 170 4.89 -5.80 2.81
CA GLN A 170 5.38 -5.09 1.64
C GLN A 170 4.26 -4.34 0.90
N ALA A 171 3.11 -5.02 0.70
CA ALA A 171 1.94 -4.42 0.07
C ALA A 171 1.43 -3.20 0.83
N LEU A 172 1.41 -3.25 2.16
CA LEU A 172 1.01 -2.13 3.00
C LEU A 172 1.98 -0.94 2.92
N TYR A 173 3.28 -1.20 2.82
CA TYR A 173 4.25 -0.13 2.55
C TYR A 173 4.05 0.50 1.19
N ASP A 174 3.81 -0.30 0.15
CA ASP A 174 3.55 0.23 -1.19
C ASP A 174 2.28 1.10 -1.20
N ILE A 175 1.22 0.68 -0.49
CA ILE A 175 0.00 1.47 -0.32
C ILE A 175 0.29 2.76 0.47
N PHE A 176 1.09 2.69 1.54
CA PHE A 176 1.49 3.88 2.28
C PHE A 176 2.28 4.87 1.42
N CYS A 177 3.16 4.38 0.55
CA CYS A 177 3.91 5.22 -0.37
C CYS A 177 3.03 5.99 -1.37
N LEU A 178 1.81 5.50 -1.67
CA LEU A 178 0.86 6.21 -2.53
C LEU A 178 0.45 7.57 -1.95
N PHE A 179 0.40 7.73 -0.63
CA PHE A 179 0.10 9.04 -0.02
C PHE A 179 1.11 10.12 -0.39
N TYR A 180 2.34 9.74 -0.71
CA TYR A 180 3.41 10.67 -1.13
C TYR A 180 3.55 10.77 -2.64
N ASN A 181 3.45 9.64 -3.34
CA ASN A 181 3.75 9.53 -4.76
C ASN A 181 2.59 8.88 -5.51
N GLN A 182 1.83 9.68 -6.23
CA GLN A 182 0.74 9.19 -7.06
C GLN A 182 1.26 8.89 -8.47
N GLY A 183 0.92 7.72 -8.98
CA GLY A 183 1.27 7.32 -10.34
C GLY A 183 0.30 7.94 -11.35
N VAL A 184 0.80 8.83 -12.20
CA VAL A 184 0.01 9.42 -13.28
C VAL A 184 -0.30 8.37 -14.36
N VAL A 185 0.65 7.47 -14.61
CA VAL A 185 0.45 6.31 -15.49
C VAL A 185 -0.48 5.32 -14.78
N GLY A 186 -1.62 5.03 -15.39
CA GLY A 186 -2.64 4.19 -14.78
C GLY A 186 -3.60 4.92 -13.83
N ALA A 187 -3.65 6.25 -13.90
CA ALA A 187 -4.68 7.02 -13.20
C ALA A 187 -6.08 6.62 -13.70
N TYR A 188 -7.02 6.47 -12.77
CA TYR A 188 -8.40 6.11 -13.10
C TYR A 188 -9.20 7.24 -13.76
N ASP A 189 -8.82 8.49 -13.48
CA ASP A 189 -9.47 9.69 -14.01
C ASP A 189 -8.44 10.61 -14.67
N GLU A 190 -8.59 10.85 -15.97
CA GLU A 190 -7.67 11.68 -16.74
C GLU A 190 -7.76 13.16 -16.35
N ASN A 191 -8.95 13.66 -15.99
CA ASN A 191 -9.10 15.04 -15.53
C ASN A 191 -8.39 15.24 -14.20
N MET A 192 -8.51 14.28 -13.29
CA MET A 192 -7.77 14.25 -12.01
C MET A 192 -6.26 14.22 -12.25
N ALA A 193 -5.79 13.41 -13.23
CA ALA A 193 -4.38 13.35 -13.60
C ALA A 193 -3.88 14.68 -14.17
N GLN A 194 -4.65 15.33 -15.04
CA GLN A 194 -4.33 16.66 -15.56
C GLN A 194 -4.30 17.72 -14.45
N GLN A 195 -5.23 17.67 -13.52
CA GLN A 195 -5.22 18.55 -12.36
C GLN A 195 -3.98 18.33 -11.49
N TYR A 196 -3.60 17.09 -11.26
CA TYR A 196 -2.40 16.74 -10.50
C TYR A 196 -1.12 17.24 -11.15
N LEU A 197 -1.03 17.22 -12.48
CA LEU A 197 0.15 17.66 -13.23
C LEU A 197 0.23 19.19 -13.36
N ASN A 198 -0.90 19.83 -13.67
CA ASN A 198 -0.92 21.24 -14.09
C ASN A 198 -1.42 22.19 -12.99
N HIS A 199 -2.18 21.69 -12.01
CA HIS A 199 -2.84 22.48 -10.96
C HIS A 199 -2.72 21.79 -9.60
N ARG A 200 -1.49 21.48 -9.18
CA ARG A 200 -1.18 20.72 -7.97
C ARG A 200 -1.84 21.27 -6.71
N ASP A 201 -1.89 22.58 -6.56
CA ASP A 201 -2.50 23.21 -5.39
C ASP A 201 -4.01 22.96 -5.33
N GLN A 202 -4.69 22.96 -6.48
CA GLN A 202 -6.12 22.64 -6.55
C GLN A 202 -6.37 21.16 -6.25
N PHE A 203 -5.52 20.27 -6.81
CA PHE A 203 -5.57 18.84 -6.49
C PHE A 203 -5.40 18.60 -4.98
N ASN A 204 -4.37 19.20 -4.38
CA ASN A 204 -4.09 19.05 -2.96
C ASN A 204 -5.21 19.60 -2.08
N ALA A 205 -5.83 20.73 -2.46
CA ALA A 205 -6.96 21.29 -1.75
C ALA A 205 -8.18 20.35 -1.78
N GLU A 206 -8.48 19.76 -2.95
CA GLU A 206 -9.60 18.82 -3.07
C GLU A 206 -9.31 17.52 -2.32
N ALA A 207 -8.09 16.98 -2.40
CA ALA A 207 -7.67 15.78 -1.65
C ALA A 207 -7.77 16.02 -0.14
N LYS A 208 -7.35 17.18 0.35
CA LYS A 208 -7.50 17.56 1.76
C LYS A 208 -8.96 17.63 2.19
N LYS A 209 -9.81 18.27 1.39
CA LYS A 209 -11.25 18.36 1.65
C LYS A 209 -11.89 16.97 1.74
N TRP A 210 -11.55 16.07 0.82
CA TRP A 210 -12.05 14.69 0.88
C TRP A 210 -11.54 13.94 2.11
N THR A 211 -10.31 14.18 2.52
CA THR A 211 -9.75 13.61 3.76
C THR A 211 -10.55 14.05 4.97
N GLU A 212 -10.86 15.35 5.09
CA GLU A 212 -11.66 15.91 6.17
C GLU A 212 -13.11 15.38 6.18
N LEU A 213 -13.69 15.15 5.00
CA LEU A 213 -15.07 14.67 4.87
C LEU A 213 -15.23 13.17 5.09
N TYR A 214 -14.28 12.36 4.61
CA TYR A 214 -14.48 10.91 4.50
C TYR A 214 -13.51 10.08 5.34
N ALA A 215 -12.42 10.66 5.82
CA ALA A 215 -11.41 9.97 6.62
C ALA A 215 -11.15 10.66 7.97
N ASN A 216 -12.06 11.52 8.44
CA ASN A 216 -11.92 12.14 9.74
C ASN A 216 -12.11 11.08 10.85
N PRO A 217 -11.14 10.92 11.77
CA PRO A 217 -11.23 9.92 12.85
C PRO A 217 -12.35 10.19 13.87
N ASN A 218 -12.96 11.39 13.82
CA ASN A 218 -14.04 11.78 14.73
C ASN A 218 -15.45 11.61 14.12
N ASN A 219 -15.57 11.08 12.91
CA ASN A 219 -16.84 10.82 12.23
C ASN A 219 -17.30 9.38 12.44
#